data_8b1bab923a4399953aa50213d4fe18bd
#
_entry.id   8b1bab923a4399953aa50213d4fe18bd
#
_cell.length_a   1.000
_cell.length_b   1.000
_cell.length_c   1.000
_cell.angle_alpha   90.00
_cell.angle_beta   90.00
_cell.angle_gamma   90.00
#
_symmetry.space_group_name_H-M   'P 1'
#
loop_
_entity.id
_entity.type
_entity.pdbx_description
1 polymer ?
#
loop_
_entity_poly.entity_id
_entity_poly.type
_entity_poly.pdbx_seq_one_letter_code
_entity_poly.pdbx_strand_id
1 'polypeptide(L)'
;MGENTIKSLLRIENNAEPQKIGFLLLNEFSMIAFASAIEPLRAANRQSNQTLFDWVVASADGNASTASNGMTLKTATETEELQSCRMVFVCSGVRVRENTNKSILNLIRRLDRNGAVIGAICTGTYVMATAGLLDGRRCTIHWENIDGLAEEFPHLDITNDLFEIDGNRVTCSGGTASLDMMLNLIAQTHGSTLAAEVSDQFIHDRIREPTDRQRMELRARLGVSHPKLLAVV
;
A
#
# COMPACT_ATOMS: atom_id res chain seq x y z
N MET A 1 8.22 19.82 -4.12
CA MET A 1 9.44 18.97 -4.10
C MET A 1 9.15 17.47 -4.28
N GLY A 2 7.93 17.07 -4.68
CA GLY A 2 7.52 15.65 -4.72
C GLY A 2 7.65 14.92 -6.06
N GLU A 3 7.61 15.60 -7.19
CA GLU A 3 7.49 14.92 -8.50
C GLU A 3 8.73 14.15 -8.98
N ASN A 4 9.91 14.51 -8.50
CA ASN A 4 11.14 13.81 -8.93
C ASN A 4 11.51 12.60 -8.05
N THR A 5 10.83 12.40 -6.92
CA THR A 5 11.28 11.44 -5.90
C THR A 5 10.94 10.00 -6.30
N ILE A 6 9.73 9.71 -6.78
CA ILE A 6 9.34 8.33 -7.14
C ILE A 6 10.02 7.86 -8.42
N LYS A 7 10.11 8.72 -9.44
CA LYS A 7 10.85 8.39 -10.66
C LYS A 7 12.31 8.03 -10.38
N SER A 8 12.95 8.79 -9.48
CA SER A 8 14.33 8.50 -9.07
C SER A 8 14.43 7.24 -8.19
N LEU A 9 13.45 7.00 -7.32
CA LEU A 9 13.41 5.82 -6.45
C LEU A 9 13.18 4.53 -7.24
N LEU A 10 12.29 4.56 -8.22
CA LEU A 10 12.03 3.44 -9.10
C LEU A 10 13.09 3.34 -10.23
N ARG A 11 14.04 4.31 -10.29
CA ARG A 11 15.10 4.39 -11.33
C ARG A 11 14.55 4.06 -12.71
N ILE A 12 13.52 4.82 -13.12
CA ILE A 12 12.98 4.76 -14.48
C ILE A 12 13.97 5.52 -15.38
N GLU A 13 15.13 4.99 -15.49
CA GLU A 13 15.98 5.23 -16.64
C GLU A 13 15.40 4.37 -17.75
N ASN A 14 15.35 4.85 -18.96
CA ASN A 14 14.82 4.24 -20.19
C ASN A 14 15.11 2.72 -20.39
N ASN A 15 14.95 1.92 -19.36
CA ASN A 15 15.28 0.51 -19.33
C ASN A 15 14.06 -0.32 -19.77
N ALA A 16 14.32 -1.16 -20.77
CA ALA A 16 13.39 -2.11 -21.35
C ALA A 16 12.91 -3.23 -20.39
N GLU A 17 13.33 -3.21 -19.11
CA GLU A 17 12.98 -4.25 -18.15
C GLU A 17 11.76 -3.83 -17.30
N PRO A 18 10.80 -4.76 -17.09
CA PRO A 18 9.64 -4.53 -16.25
C PRO A 18 10.03 -4.14 -14.81
N GLN A 19 9.27 -3.22 -14.21
CA GLN A 19 9.41 -2.91 -12.79
C GLN A 19 8.86 -4.05 -11.94
N LYS A 20 9.73 -4.72 -11.20
CA LYS A 20 9.34 -5.83 -10.34
C LYS A 20 8.88 -5.32 -8.96
N ILE A 21 7.61 -5.61 -8.61
CA ILE A 21 6.97 -5.20 -7.37
C ILE A 21 6.64 -6.43 -6.53
N GLY A 22 7.03 -6.41 -5.25
CA GLY A 22 6.75 -7.47 -4.30
C GLY A 22 5.54 -7.18 -3.43
N PHE A 23 4.77 -8.21 -3.11
CA PHE A 23 3.69 -8.18 -2.13
C PHE A 23 3.94 -9.27 -1.08
N LEU A 24 4.27 -8.86 0.14
CA LEU A 24 4.40 -9.75 1.29
C LEU A 24 3.06 -9.83 2.00
N LEU A 25 2.36 -10.95 1.85
CA LEU A 25 1.05 -11.18 2.46
C LEU A 25 1.21 -11.77 3.85
N LEU A 26 0.69 -11.09 4.87
CA LEU A 26 0.51 -11.65 6.20
C LEU A 26 -0.85 -12.35 6.27
N ASN A 27 -0.97 -13.38 7.11
CA ASN A 27 -2.27 -14.00 7.33
C ASN A 27 -3.31 -12.96 7.76
N GLU A 28 -4.55 -13.17 7.32
CA GLU A 28 -5.68 -12.24 7.50
C GLU A 28 -5.49 -10.87 6.86
N PHE A 29 -4.69 -10.81 5.79
CA PHE A 29 -4.58 -9.61 4.97
C PHE A 29 -5.93 -9.22 4.37
N SER A 30 -6.11 -7.95 4.09
CA SER A 30 -7.30 -7.44 3.40
C SER A 30 -7.25 -7.79 1.91
N MET A 31 -8.12 -8.71 1.46
CA MET A 31 -8.19 -9.13 0.06
C MET A 31 -8.49 -7.97 -0.87
N ILE A 32 -9.44 -7.11 -0.54
CA ILE A 32 -9.78 -5.95 -1.37
C ILE A 32 -8.59 -4.99 -1.48
N ALA A 33 -7.87 -4.75 -0.39
CA ALA A 33 -6.74 -3.82 -0.40
C ALA A 33 -5.58 -4.36 -1.24
N PHE A 34 -5.30 -5.66 -1.15
CA PHE A 34 -4.30 -6.34 -1.98
C PHE A 34 -4.72 -6.36 -3.45
N ALA A 35 -5.96 -6.75 -3.76
CA ALA A 35 -6.46 -6.78 -5.14
C ALA A 35 -6.44 -5.38 -5.76
N SER A 36 -6.85 -4.34 -5.01
CA SER A 36 -6.79 -2.95 -5.45
C SER A 36 -5.37 -2.45 -5.71
N ALA A 37 -4.35 -3.10 -5.17
CA ALA A 37 -2.95 -2.76 -5.43
C ALA A 37 -2.34 -3.53 -6.61
N ILE A 38 -2.64 -4.82 -6.76
CA ILE A 38 -2.02 -5.64 -7.81
C ILE A 38 -2.71 -5.49 -9.17
N GLU A 39 -4.04 -5.35 -9.19
CA GLU A 39 -4.82 -5.27 -10.43
C GLU A 39 -4.47 -4.05 -11.33
N PRO A 40 -4.16 -2.85 -10.80
CA PRO A 40 -3.72 -1.73 -11.62
C PRO A 40 -2.44 -2.04 -12.42
N LEU A 41 -1.51 -2.82 -11.86
CA LEU A 41 -0.28 -3.22 -12.55
C LEU A 41 -0.59 -4.10 -13.78
N ARG A 42 -1.48 -5.09 -13.57
CA ARG A 42 -1.96 -5.95 -14.67
C ARG A 42 -2.68 -5.14 -15.74
N ALA A 43 -3.53 -4.20 -15.31
CA ALA A 43 -4.28 -3.36 -16.23
C ALA A 43 -3.37 -2.41 -17.03
N ALA A 44 -2.34 -1.83 -16.39
CA ALA A 44 -1.36 -0.98 -17.05
C ALA A 44 -0.58 -1.75 -18.14
N ASN A 45 -0.16 -2.98 -17.85
CA ASN A 45 0.46 -3.85 -18.86
C ASN A 45 -0.46 -4.09 -20.06
N ARG A 46 -1.75 -4.35 -19.79
CA ARG A 46 -2.74 -4.58 -20.85
C ARG A 46 -2.99 -3.33 -21.68
N GLN A 47 -3.23 -2.17 -21.06
CA GLN A 47 -3.56 -0.93 -21.75
C GLN A 47 -2.38 -0.40 -22.59
N SER A 48 -1.16 -0.51 -22.05
CA SER A 48 0.06 -0.11 -22.78
C SER A 48 0.49 -1.10 -23.85
N ASN A 49 -0.08 -2.32 -23.87
CA ASN A 49 0.39 -3.45 -24.68
C ASN A 49 1.88 -3.75 -24.48
N GLN A 50 2.40 -3.51 -23.27
CA GLN A 50 3.79 -3.72 -22.86
C GLN A 50 3.82 -4.37 -21.49
N THR A 51 4.88 -5.11 -21.16
CA THR A 51 5.13 -5.59 -19.80
C THR A 51 5.89 -4.50 -19.03
N LEU A 52 5.15 -3.52 -18.50
CA LEU A 52 5.71 -2.42 -17.71
C LEU A 52 6.02 -2.86 -16.28
N PHE A 53 5.22 -3.79 -15.76
CA PHE A 53 5.30 -4.30 -14.38
C PHE A 53 5.35 -5.82 -14.37
N ASP A 54 6.13 -6.35 -13.44
CA ASP A 54 6.13 -7.74 -13.01
C ASP A 54 5.96 -7.78 -11.49
N TRP A 55 5.49 -8.89 -10.93
CA TRP A 55 5.26 -8.95 -9.49
C TRP A 55 5.53 -10.32 -8.89
N VAL A 56 5.91 -10.28 -7.62
CA VAL A 56 6.05 -11.43 -6.75
C VAL A 56 5.05 -11.32 -5.60
N VAL A 57 4.29 -12.38 -5.35
CA VAL A 57 3.42 -12.48 -4.18
C VAL A 57 3.98 -13.55 -3.27
N ALA A 58 4.45 -13.17 -2.10
CA ALA A 58 5.08 -14.05 -1.14
C ALA A 58 4.37 -14.01 0.23
N SER A 59 4.45 -15.07 0.99
CA SER A 59 4.11 -15.11 2.41
C SER A 59 5.37 -15.20 3.26
N ALA A 60 5.26 -14.90 4.55
CA ALA A 60 6.42 -14.88 5.45
C ALA A 60 7.06 -16.26 5.67
N ASP A 61 6.30 -17.33 5.50
CA ASP A 61 6.69 -18.73 5.73
C ASP A 61 6.76 -19.57 4.45
N GLY A 62 6.58 -18.94 3.29
CA GLY A 62 6.56 -19.64 2.00
C GLY A 62 5.32 -20.50 1.74
N ASN A 63 4.35 -20.47 2.65
CA ASN A 63 3.09 -21.19 2.51
C ASN A 63 2.01 -20.30 1.91
N ALA A 64 0.86 -20.89 1.58
CA ALA A 64 -0.30 -20.13 1.16
C ALA A 64 -0.77 -19.20 2.27
N SER A 65 -1.15 -17.95 1.93
CA SER A 65 -1.67 -16.96 2.88
C SER A 65 -3.19 -16.88 2.79
N THR A 66 -3.87 -16.88 3.94
CA THR A 66 -5.33 -16.76 4.02
C THR A 66 -5.72 -15.33 4.34
N ALA A 67 -6.59 -14.76 3.52
CA ALA A 67 -7.13 -13.42 3.71
C ALA A 67 -8.20 -13.39 4.82
N SER A 68 -8.53 -12.19 5.32
CA SER A 68 -9.54 -11.99 6.37
C SER A 68 -10.97 -12.43 5.96
N ASN A 69 -11.23 -12.57 4.67
CA ASN A 69 -12.49 -13.11 4.14
C ASN A 69 -12.50 -14.65 3.98
N GLY A 70 -11.45 -15.33 4.41
CA GLY A 70 -11.31 -16.78 4.35
C GLY A 70 -10.76 -17.35 3.04
N MET A 71 -10.56 -16.53 2.00
CA MET A 71 -9.93 -16.98 0.76
C MET A 71 -8.43 -17.17 0.94
N THR A 72 -7.91 -18.27 0.38
CA THR A 72 -6.48 -18.58 0.46
C THR A 72 -5.81 -18.36 -0.89
N LEU A 73 -4.71 -17.65 -0.89
CA LEU A 73 -3.87 -17.42 -2.07
C LEU A 73 -2.60 -18.27 -1.98
N LYS A 74 -2.28 -18.93 -3.09
CA LYS A 74 -0.96 -19.55 -3.26
C LYS A 74 0.08 -18.44 -3.46
N THR A 75 1.16 -18.49 -2.71
CA THR A 75 2.26 -17.52 -2.79
C THR A 75 3.52 -18.18 -3.37
N ALA A 76 4.51 -17.37 -3.73
CA ALA A 76 5.84 -17.87 -4.05
C ALA A 76 6.42 -18.61 -2.83
N THR A 77 7.16 -19.67 -3.11
CA THR A 77 7.72 -20.56 -2.07
C THR A 77 8.88 -19.91 -1.31
N GLU A 78 9.53 -18.90 -1.90
CA GLU A 78 10.74 -18.31 -1.34
C GLU A 78 10.58 -16.78 -1.23
N THR A 79 10.79 -16.28 -0.02
CA THR A 79 10.82 -14.83 0.25
C THR A 79 12.05 -14.15 -0.40
N GLU A 80 13.04 -14.92 -0.80
CA GLU A 80 14.24 -14.49 -1.51
C GLU A 80 13.91 -13.80 -2.84
N GLU A 81 12.81 -14.19 -3.50
CA GLU A 81 12.36 -13.54 -4.73
C GLU A 81 12.02 -12.06 -4.51
N LEU A 82 11.60 -11.67 -3.29
CA LEU A 82 11.35 -10.27 -2.94
C LEU A 82 12.62 -9.41 -2.99
N GLN A 83 13.82 -10.01 -2.90
CA GLN A 83 15.08 -9.27 -2.95
C GLN A 83 15.36 -8.66 -4.33
N SER A 84 14.75 -9.23 -5.38
CA SER A 84 14.84 -8.69 -6.74
C SER A 84 13.83 -7.56 -7.01
N CYS A 85 12.90 -7.30 -6.07
CA CYS A 85 11.87 -6.30 -6.24
C CYS A 85 12.38 -4.91 -5.89
N ARG A 86 12.05 -3.93 -6.72
CA ARG A 86 12.37 -2.51 -6.48
C ARG A 86 11.55 -1.91 -5.35
N MET A 87 10.32 -2.38 -5.21
CA MET A 87 9.37 -1.96 -4.19
C MET A 87 8.71 -3.20 -3.61
N VAL A 88 8.54 -3.24 -2.30
CA VAL A 88 7.87 -4.34 -1.61
C VAL A 88 6.80 -3.78 -0.67
N PHE A 89 5.55 -4.19 -0.88
CA PHE A 89 4.42 -3.85 -0.03
C PHE A 89 4.15 -4.94 0.99
N VAL A 90 4.11 -4.57 2.26
CA VAL A 90 3.60 -5.41 3.35
C VAL A 90 2.08 -5.29 3.39
N CYS A 91 1.37 -6.35 3.06
CA CYS A 91 -0.09 -6.41 3.03
C CYS A 91 -0.58 -7.14 4.29
N SER A 92 -1.32 -6.45 5.13
CA SER A 92 -1.91 -6.98 6.34
C SER A 92 -3.39 -6.59 6.45
N GLY A 93 -4.07 -7.02 7.50
CA GLY A 93 -5.49 -6.75 7.76
C GLY A 93 -5.78 -6.88 9.25
N VAL A 94 -6.68 -7.80 9.64
CA VAL A 94 -7.03 -8.03 11.04
C VAL A 94 -5.91 -8.76 11.78
N ARG A 95 -5.87 -8.61 13.10
CA ARG A 95 -4.87 -9.24 14.00
C ARG A 95 -3.40 -9.03 13.59
N VAL A 96 -3.09 -7.84 13.09
CA VAL A 96 -1.72 -7.54 12.60
C VAL A 96 -0.66 -7.78 13.66
N ARG A 97 -0.94 -7.50 14.95
CA ARG A 97 0.02 -7.72 16.04
C ARG A 97 0.40 -9.19 16.19
N GLU A 98 -0.59 -10.08 16.12
CA GLU A 98 -0.39 -11.54 16.22
C GLU A 98 0.35 -12.09 15.00
N ASN A 99 0.09 -11.52 13.83
CA ASN A 99 0.71 -11.91 12.56
C ASN A 99 2.07 -11.26 12.31
N THR A 100 2.52 -10.36 13.21
CA THR A 100 3.85 -9.72 13.15
C THR A 100 4.84 -10.48 14.02
N ASN A 101 5.92 -10.99 13.42
CA ASN A 101 6.94 -11.77 14.11
C ASN A 101 8.36 -11.32 13.72
N LYS A 102 9.36 -11.81 14.46
CA LYS A 102 10.78 -11.44 14.24
C LYS A 102 11.28 -11.76 12.82
N SER A 103 10.79 -12.84 12.21
CA SER A 103 11.20 -13.22 10.85
C SER A 103 10.76 -12.17 9.83
N ILE A 104 9.49 -11.73 9.89
CA ILE A 104 8.93 -10.68 9.04
C ILE A 104 9.69 -9.37 9.24
N LEU A 105 9.91 -8.95 10.49
CA LEU A 105 10.63 -7.71 10.79
C LEU A 105 12.07 -7.75 10.25
N ASN A 106 12.76 -8.86 10.39
CA ASN A 106 14.11 -9.04 9.85
C ASN A 106 14.12 -9.05 8.32
N LEU A 107 13.11 -9.66 7.68
CA LEU A 107 12.96 -9.67 6.24
C LEU A 107 12.81 -8.25 5.68
N ILE A 108 11.86 -7.46 6.19
CA ILE A 108 11.63 -6.10 5.67
C ILE A 108 12.80 -5.17 5.95
N ARG A 109 13.49 -5.30 7.10
CA ARG A 109 14.72 -4.56 7.37
C ARG A 109 15.86 -4.95 6.42
N ARG A 110 15.95 -6.21 6.02
CA ARG A 110 16.92 -6.68 5.03
C ARG A 110 16.62 -6.12 3.64
N LEU A 111 15.36 -6.14 3.22
CA LEU A 111 14.92 -5.57 1.94
C LEU A 111 15.22 -4.05 1.89
N ASP A 112 14.93 -3.32 2.97
CA ASP A 112 15.25 -1.89 3.08
C ASP A 112 16.76 -1.63 2.95
N ARG A 113 17.60 -2.38 3.67
CA ARG A 113 19.07 -2.26 3.58
C ARG A 113 19.61 -2.57 2.20
N ASN A 114 18.93 -3.41 1.44
CA ASN A 114 19.26 -3.72 0.05
C ASN A 114 18.76 -2.66 -0.95
N GLY A 115 18.14 -1.58 -0.44
CA GLY A 115 17.71 -0.43 -1.24
C GLY A 115 16.31 -0.56 -1.86
N ALA A 116 15.51 -1.54 -1.45
CA ALA A 116 14.11 -1.60 -1.86
C ALA A 116 13.30 -0.46 -1.21
N VAL A 117 12.34 0.09 -1.96
CA VAL A 117 11.29 0.93 -1.40
C VAL A 117 10.35 0.03 -0.59
N ILE A 118 10.15 0.34 0.69
CA ILE A 118 9.25 -0.44 1.53
C ILE A 118 7.92 0.29 1.65
N GLY A 119 6.87 -0.41 1.23
CA GLY A 119 5.49 0.05 1.32
C GLY A 119 4.65 -0.77 2.30
N ALA A 120 3.49 -0.23 2.67
CA ALA A 120 2.50 -0.89 3.49
C ALA A 120 1.08 -0.66 2.98
N ILE A 121 0.26 -1.66 3.07
CA ILE A 121 -1.15 -1.63 2.69
C ILE A 121 -2.00 -2.04 3.90
N CYS A 122 -3.03 -1.24 4.19
CA CYS A 122 -3.95 -1.40 5.31
C CYS A 122 -3.18 -1.36 6.66
N THR A 123 -3.25 -2.38 7.49
CA THR A 123 -2.50 -2.43 8.76
C THR A 123 -1.03 -2.82 8.61
N GLY A 124 -0.53 -3.05 7.41
CA GLY A 124 0.89 -3.29 7.15
C GLY A 124 1.81 -2.18 7.66
N THR A 125 1.30 -0.96 7.80
CA THR A 125 2.00 0.17 8.41
C THR A 125 2.45 -0.13 9.85
N TYR A 126 1.65 -0.87 10.62
CA TYR A 126 2.05 -1.33 11.96
C TYR A 126 3.33 -2.19 11.92
N VAL A 127 3.46 -3.05 10.92
CA VAL A 127 4.66 -3.89 10.75
C VAL A 127 5.88 -3.04 10.45
N MET A 128 5.73 -2.02 9.59
CA MET A 128 6.82 -1.07 9.30
C MET A 128 7.20 -0.24 10.52
N ALA A 129 6.22 0.24 11.30
CA ALA A 129 6.45 0.96 12.56
C ALA A 129 7.24 0.09 13.56
N THR A 130 6.79 -1.16 13.78
CA THR A 130 7.47 -2.14 14.65
C THR A 130 8.89 -2.46 14.16
N ALA A 131 9.14 -2.37 12.87
CA ALA A 131 10.47 -2.55 12.30
C ALA A 131 11.37 -1.30 12.44
N GLY A 132 10.85 -0.14 12.90
CA GLY A 132 11.59 1.12 12.98
C GLY A 132 11.85 1.76 11.61
N LEU A 133 11.02 1.47 10.61
CA LEU A 133 11.21 1.97 9.25
C LEU A 133 10.45 3.28 8.96
N LEU A 134 9.69 3.78 9.94
CA LEU A 134 8.86 4.98 9.80
C LEU A 134 9.35 6.16 10.64
N ASP A 135 10.48 6.03 11.36
CA ASP A 135 11.04 7.10 12.18
C ASP A 135 11.39 8.31 11.30
N GLY A 136 10.84 9.48 11.66
CA GLY A 136 11.02 10.72 10.90
C GLY A 136 10.36 10.73 9.51
N ARG A 137 9.38 9.86 9.30
CA ARG A 137 8.60 9.78 8.06
C ARG A 137 7.13 9.98 8.33
N ARG A 138 6.44 10.65 7.40
CA ARG A 138 4.97 10.69 7.38
C ARG A 138 4.44 9.33 6.96
N CYS A 139 3.37 8.90 7.63
CA CYS A 139 2.73 7.62 7.31
C CYS A 139 1.23 7.69 7.57
N THR A 140 0.50 6.77 6.94
CA THR A 140 -0.91 6.54 7.22
C THR A 140 -1.16 5.05 7.42
N ILE A 141 -2.27 4.73 8.08
CA ILE A 141 -2.76 3.37 8.34
C ILE A 141 -4.27 3.37 8.18
N HIS A 142 -4.88 2.19 8.15
CA HIS A 142 -6.33 2.07 8.16
C HIS A 142 -6.96 2.84 9.33
N TRP A 143 -8.00 3.63 9.07
CA TRP A 143 -8.60 4.58 10.02
C TRP A 143 -8.95 3.97 11.39
N GLU A 144 -9.33 2.69 11.45
CA GLU A 144 -9.62 1.97 12.71
C GLU A 144 -8.38 1.79 13.60
N ASN A 145 -7.19 1.93 13.05
CA ASN A 145 -5.93 1.65 13.74
C ASN A 145 -5.08 2.90 14.00
N ILE A 146 -5.53 4.09 13.59
CA ILE A 146 -4.77 5.35 13.73
C ILE A 146 -4.48 5.63 15.21
N ASP A 147 -5.52 5.63 16.05
CA ASP A 147 -5.39 5.95 17.47
C ASP A 147 -4.47 4.93 18.17
N GLY A 148 -4.68 3.64 17.91
CA GLY A 148 -3.86 2.59 18.50
C GLY A 148 -2.39 2.62 18.05
N LEU A 149 -2.14 3.03 16.79
CA LEU A 149 -0.76 3.22 16.30
C LEU A 149 -0.11 4.44 16.97
N ALA A 150 -0.85 5.54 17.13
CA ALA A 150 -0.37 6.76 17.76
C ALA A 150 -0.06 6.55 19.27
N GLU A 151 -0.85 5.74 19.96
CA GLU A 151 -0.59 5.39 21.37
C GLU A 151 0.68 4.54 21.51
N GLU A 152 0.88 3.57 20.61
CA GLU A 152 2.04 2.66 20.68
C GLU A 152 3.34 3.29 20.16
N PHE A 153 3.23 4.19 19.17
CA PHE A 153 4.34 4.87 18.51
C PHE A 153 4.14 6.39 18.49
N PRO A 154 4.19 7.07 19.66
CA PRO A 154 3.84 8.50 19.77
C PRO A 154 4.81 9.46 19.08
N HIS A 155 5.94 8.95 18.58
CA HIS A 155 6.95 9.72 17.84
C HIS A 155 6.72 9.74 16.33
N LEU A 156 5.78 8.94 15.81
CA LEU A 156 5.50 8.88 14.39
C LEU A 156 4.58 10.02 13.93
N ASP A 157 4.83 10.54 12.74
CA ASP A 157 3.96 11.51 12.06
C ASP A 157 2.86 10.78 11.28
N ILE A 158 1.75 10.48 11.97
CA ILE A 158 0.64 9.69 11.43
C ILE A 158 -0.45 10.63 10.91
N THR A 159 -0.85 10.44 9.65
CA THR A 159 -1.89 11.22 8.98
C THR A 159 -3.19 10.43 8.82
N ASN A 160 -4.28 11.16 8.51
CA ASN A 160 -5.58 10.58 8.12
C ASN A 160 -5.74 10.45 6.60
N ASP A 161 -4.67 10.63 5.85
CA ASP A 161 -4.66 10.62 4.40
C ASP A 161 -4.91 9.21 3.83
N LEU A 162 -5.36 9.11 2.59
CA LEU A 162 -5.58 7.82 1.93
C LEU A 162 -4.28 7.04 1.77
N PHE A 163 -3.22 7.74 1.40
CA PHE A 163 -1.88 7.18 1.29
C PHE A 163 -0.82 8.29 1.44
N GLU A 164 0.36 7.90 1.88
CA GLU A 164 1.52 8.76 2.05
C GLU A 164 2.70 8.21 1.26
N ILE A 165 3.42 9.12 0.61
CA ILE A 165 4.67 8.82 -0.09
C ILE A 165 5.72 9.78 0.45
N ASP A 166 6.59 9.28 1.31
CA ASP A 166 7.66 10.06 1.93
C ASP A 166 9.02 9.39 1.74
N GLY A 167 9.81 9.96 0.85
CA GLY A 167 11.09 9.38 0.47
C GLY A 167 10.91 7.97 -0.10
N ASN A 168 11.57 6.99 0.48
CA ASN A 168 11.48 5.59 0.10
C ASN A 168 10.45 4.80 0.94
N ARG A 169 9.45 5.48 1.50
CA ARG A 169 8.34 4.89 2.24
C ARG A 169 7.01 5.20 1.54
N VAL A 170 6.19 4.20 1.42
CA VAL A 170 4.84 4.32 0.84
C VAL A 170 3.87 3.63 1.77
N THR A 171 2.92 4.35 2.35
CA THR A 171 1.90 3.78 3.23
C THR A 171 0.51 4.10 2.73
N CYS A 172 -0.41 3.15 2.85
CA CYS A 172 -1.78 3.27 2.35
C CYS A 172 -2.78 2.75 3.38
N SER A 173 -3.87 3.47 3.54
CA SER A 173 -4.98 3.11 4.43
C SER A 173 -5.69 1.79 4.04
N GLY A 174 -5.48 1.29 2.83
CA GLY A 174 -6.08 0.04 2.37
C GLY A 174 -7.45 0.22 1.70
N GLY A 175 -8.24 -0.87 1.63
CA GLY A 175 -9.48 -0.84 0.86
C GLY A 175 -9.25 -0.44 -0.60
N THR A 176 -10.13 0.40 -1.13
CA THR A 176 -9.97 0.96 -2.49
C THR A 176 -8.93 2.09 -2.59
N ALA A 177 -8.45 2.64 -1.47
CA ALA A 177 -7.37 3.62 -1.49
C ALA A 177 -6.06 3.05 -2.08
N SER A 178 -5.89 1.72 -2.01
CA SER A 178 -4.77 1.04 -2.67
C SER A 178 -4.82 1.18 -4.20
N LEU A 179 -6.01 1.25 -4.80
CA LEU A 179 -6.19 1.53 -6.23
C LEU A 179 -5.69 2.94 -6.56
N ASP A 180 -6.12 3.96 -5.80
CA ASP A 180 -5.72 5.35 -6.03
C ASP A 180 -4.20 5.54 -5.85
N MET A 181 -3.64 4.92 -4.82
CA MET A 181 -2.19 4.92 -4.60
C MET A 181 -1.44 4.34 -5.81
N MET A 182 -1.87 3.19 -6.33
CA MET A 182 -1.21 2.56 -7.48
C MET A 182 -1.43 3.34 -8.77
N LEU A 183 -2.61 3.92 -8.99
CA LEU A 183 -2.87 4.82 -10.12
C LEU A 183 -1.99 6.06 -10.06
N ASN A 184 -1.78 6.62 -8.86
CA ASN A 184 -0.85 7.72 -8.65
C ASN A 184 0.60 7.31 -8.98
N LEU A 185 1.05 6.13 -8.54
CA LEU A 185 2.37 5.59 -8.89
C LEU A 185 2.52 5.38 -10.40
N ILE A 186 1.50 4.83 -11.07
CA ILE A 186 1.48 4.65 -12.54
C ILE A 186 1.54 6.02 -13.23
N ALA A 187 0.75 7.00 -12.78
CA ALA A 187 0.76 8.35 -13.36
C ALA A 187 2.14 9.02 -13.27
N GLN A 188 2.79 8.88 -12.12
CA GLN A 188 4.13 9.44 -11.90
C GLN A 188 5.22 8.73 -12.71
N THR A 189 5.05 7.46 -12.99
CA THR A 189 6.07 6.64 -13.66
C THR A 189 5.86 6.55 -15.18
N HIS A 190 4.63 6.36 -15.61
CA HIS A 190 4.27 6.10 -17.01
C HIS A 190 3.31 7.13 -17.61
N GLY A 191 2.95 8.16 -16.84
CA GLY A 191 2.11 9.27 -17.31
C GLY A 191 0.63 9.14 -16.93
N SER A 192 -0.02 10.30 -16.83
CA SER A 192 -1.42 10.42 -16.41
C SER A 192 -2.41 9.79 -17.39
N THR A 193 -2.09 9.74 -18.66
CA THR A 193 -2.93 9.11 -19.68
C THR A 193 -3.11 7.62 -19.40
N LEU A 194 -2.03 6.88 -19.16
CA LEU A 194 -2.11 5.46 -18.84
C LEU A 194 -2.87 5.22 -17.53
N ALA A 195 -2.63 6.05 -16.52
CA ALA A 195 -3.36 5.94 -15.25
C ALA A 195 -4.88 6.15 -15.43
N ALA A 196 -5.29 7.10 -16.27
CA ALA A 196 -6.70 7.33 -16.60
C ALA A 196 -7.32 6.12 -17.33
N GLU A 197 -6.63 5.56 -18.34
CA GLU A 197 -7.09 4.37 -19.05
C GLU A 197 -7.25 3.15 -18.13
N VAL A 198 -6.36 3.00 -17.14
CA VAL A 198 -6.45 1.97 -16.10
C VAL A 198 -7.65 2.23 -15.18
N SER A 199 -7.87 3.49 -14.78
CA SER A 199 -9.01 3.90 -13.96
C SER A 199 -10.34 3.58 -14.66
N ASP A 200 -10.45 3.92 -15.96
CA ASP A 200 -11.63 3.63 -16.77
C ASP A 200 -11.91 2.13 -16.87
N GLN A 201 -10.89 1.28 -16.99
CA GLN A 201 -11.05 -0.17 -17.00
C GLN A 201 -11.71 -0.71 -15.71
N PHE A 202 -11.49 -0.06 -14.57
CA PHE A 202 -12.08 -0.44 -13.28
C PHE A 202 -13.42 0.26 -12.99
N ILE A 203 -13.93 1.08 -13.92
CA ILE A 203 -15.14 1.88 -13.72
C ILE A 203 -14.98 2.76 -12.47
N HIS A 204 -13.75 3.24 -12.26
CA HIS A 204 -13.40 4.10 -11.15
C HIS A 204 -13.59 5.55 -11.56
N ASP A 205 -14.60 6.21 -10.99
CA ASP A 205 -15.12 7.50 -11.45
C ASP A 205 -14.12 8.66 -11.32
N ARG A 206 -13.21 8.57 -10.36
CA ARG A 206 -12.08 9.50 -10.22
C ARG A 206 -10.92 8.88 -9.46
N ILE A 207 -9.70 9.24 -9.83
CA ILE A 207 -8.51 8.96 -9.02
C ILE A 207 -8.51 9.95 -7.86
N ARG A 208 -8.55 9.44 -6.62
CA ARG A 208 -8.56 10.27 -5.41
C ARG A 208 -7.15 10.78 -5.11
N GLU A 209 -7.10 11.99 -4.53
CA GLU A 209 -5.84 12.58 -4.07
C GLU A 209 -5.36 11.93 -2.75
N PRO A 210 -4.07 11.96 -2.45
CA PRO A 210 -3.54 11.43 -1.18
C PRO A 210 -4.28 11.97 0.04
N THR A 211 -4.57 13.27 0.03
CA THR A 211 -5.23 14.02 1.12
C THR A 211 -6.75 13.87 1.18
N ASP A 212 -7.36 13.08 0.28
CA ASP A 212 -8.77 12.73 0.38
C ASP A 212 -9.01 11.93 1.67
N ARG A 213 -10.18 12.08 2.28
CA ARG A 213 -10.49 11.47 3.56
C ARG A 213 -10.73 9.97 3.45
N GLN A 214 -10.22 9.20 4.40
CA GLN A 214 -10.49 7.76 4.51
C GLN A 214 -11.97 7.45 4.80
N ARG A 215 -12.69 8.35 5.45
CA ARG A 215 -14.09 8.18 5.85
C ARG A 215 -14.95 9.28 5.27
N MET A 216 -16.18 8.92 4.89
CA MET A 216 -17.18 9.88 4.50
C MET A 216 -17.45 10.86 5.66
N GLU A 217 -17.72 12.13 5.35
CA GLU A 217 -18.11 13.10 6.36
C GLU A 217 -19.31 12.62 7.18
N LEU A 218 -19.32 12.97 8.46
CA LEU A 218 -20.39 12.61 9.41
C LEU A 218 -21.78 12.96 8.87
N ARG A 219 -21.91 14.10 8.20
CA ARG A 219 -23.17 14.50 7.53
C ARG A 219 -23.67 13.45 6.54
N ALA A 220 -22.79 13.01 5.66
CA ALA A 220 -23.13 12.02 4.64
C ALA A 220 -23.39 10.63 5.26
N ARG A 221 -22.61 10.27 6.29
CA ARG A 221 -22.73 9.00 7.00
C ARG A 221 -24.00 8.85 7.82
N LEU A 222 -24.42 9.92 8.48
CA LEU A 222 -25.57 9.90 9.40
C LEU A 222 -26.86 10.36 8.74
N GLY A 223 -26.80 10.90 7.52
CA GLY A 223 -27.95 11.49 6.83
C GLY A 223 -28.53 12.71 7.57
N VAL A 224 -27.75 13.34 8.47
CA VAL A 224 -28.21 14.46 9.29
C VAL A 224 -27.42 15.73 8.96
N SER A 225 -28.13 16.86 8.93
CA SER A 225 -27.55 18.18 8.65
C SER A 225 -27.51 19.09 9.87
N HIS A 226 -28.06 18.69 11.02
CA HIS A 226 -28.19 19.55 12.19
C HIS A 226 -26.84 19.73 12.92
N PRO A 227 -26.32 20.98 13.06
CA PRO A 227 -24.96 21.23 13.59
C PRO A 227 -24.74 20.70 15.01
N LYS A 228 -25.75 20.76 15.90
CA LYS A 228 -25.65 20.28 17.28
C LYS A 228 -25.54 18.75 17.37
N LEU A 229 -26.14 17.99 16.42
CA LEU A 229 -26.01 16.53 16.38
C LEU A 229 -24.63 16.11 15.86
N LEU A 230 -24.04 16.91 14.96
CA LEU A 230 -22.71 16.65 14.41
C LEU A 230 -21.59 17.00 15.40
N ALA A 231 -21.86 17.79 16.42
CA ALA A 231 -20.90 18.19 17.46
C ALA A 231 -20.80 17.20 18.64
N VAL A 232 -21.69 16.20 18.70
CA VAL A 232 -21.79 15.23 19.82
C VAL A 232 -21.22 13.85 19.43
N VAL A 233 -20.88 13.67 18.16
CA VAL A 233 -20.35 12.42 17.58
C VAL A 233 -18.93 12.64 17.06
#